data_42559b8d8915309aafaaae7a8981b32f
#
_entry.id   42559b8d8915309aafaaae7a8981b32f
#
_cell.length_a   1.000
_cell.length_b   1.000
_cell.length_c   1.000
_cell.angle_alpha   90.00
_cell.angle_beta   90.00
_cell.angle_gamma   90.00
#
_symmetry.space_group_name_H-M   'P 1'
#
loop_
_entity.id
_entity.type
_entity.pdbx_description
1 polymer ?
#
loop_
_entity_poly.entity_id
_entity_poly.type
_entity_poly.pdbx_seq_one_letter_code
_entity_poly.pdbx_strand_id
1 'polypeptide(L)'
;MTKTKRLVTGALMLALGMVLPFVTMHIPFLGVMLSPMHIPSLLTGFLCGPALGLLIGFIMPLLRSILFGMPAFYPNAMSMAFELATYGFVSGFIYHRWKTQNLKKVYLTLLVSMLLGRIIWGITRVVMLGMMKTPFSWQIFIADGFIRAIPAIILQLILIPFILDRLNKAHILPYK
;
A
#
# COMPACT_ATOMS: atom_id res chain seq x y z
N MET A 1 -4.13 -21.27 -3.10
CA MET A 1 -5.46 -20.75 -2.67
C MET A 1 -6.48 -20.91 -3.79
N THR A 2 -7.74 -21.32 -3.46
CA THR A 2 -8.84 -21.31 -4.43
C THR A 2 -9.20 -19.87 -4.82
N LYS A 3 -9.87 -19.71 -5.97
CA LYS A 3 -10.32 -18.38 -6.45
C LYS A 3 -11.18 -17.66 -5.39
N THR A 4 -12.12 -18.39 -4.76
CA THR A 4 -12.99 -17.86 -3.70
C THR A 4 -12.19 -17.36 -2.49
N LYS A 5 -11.22 -18.13 -2.00
CA LYS A 5 -10.37 -17.72 -0.87
C LYS A 5 -9.59 -16.44 -1.19
N ARG A 6 -9.08 -16.30 -2.42
CA ARG A 6 -8.36 -15.08 -2.84
C ARG A 6 -9.28 -13.87 -2.86
N LEU A 7 -10.50 -14.00 -3.36
CA LEU A 7 -11.48 -12.92 -3.38
C LEU A 7 -11.89 -12.49 -1.96
N VAL A 8 -12.19 -13.47 -1.10
CA VAL A 8 -12.56 -13.20 0.31
C VAL A 8 -11.41 -12.51 1.05
N THR A 9 -10.18 -12.99 0.87
CA THR A 9 -9.00 -12.34 1.47
C THR A 9 -8.82 -10.92 0.94
N GLY A 10 -8.99 -10.71 -0.37
CA GLY A 10 -8.91 -9.39 -0.99
C GLY A 10 -9.99 -8.44 -0.44
N ALA A 11 -11.23 -8.89 -0.33
CA ALA A 11 -12.31 -8.12 0.27
C ALA A 11 -12.04 -7.76 1.74
N LEU A 12 -11.48 -8.69 2.52
CA LEU A 12 -11.06 -8.45 3.90
C LEU A 12 -9.95 -7.38 3.97
N MET A 13 -8.95 -7.45 3.09
CA MET A 13 -7.89 -6.45 3.03
C MET A 13 -8.43 -5.07 2.63
N LEU A 14 -9.40 -5.01 1.70
CA LEU A 14 -10.10 -3.77 1.36
C LEU A 14 -10.81 -3.19 2.59
N ALA A 15 -11.58 -4.01 3.29
CA ALA A 15 -12.27 -3.60 4.52
C ALA A 15 -11.31 -3.10 5.59
N LEU A 16 -10.20 -3.80 5.81
CA LEU A 16 -9.14 -3.36 6.74
C LEU A 16 -8.55 -2.03 6.32
N GLY A 17 -8.28 -1.82 5.03
CA GLY A 17 -7.80 -0.54 4.52
C GLY A 17 -8.78 0.61 4.70
N MET A 18 -10.08 0.32 4.74
CA MET A 18 -11.12 1.31 5.04
C MET A 18 -11.20 1.65 6.54
N VAL A 19 -11.02 0.65 7.42
CA VAL A 19 -11.20 0.80 8.87
C VAL A 19 -9.93 1.29 9.57
N LEU A 20 -8.75 0.78 9.21
CA LEU A 20 -7.48 1.11 9.87
C LEU A 20 -7.20 2.62 10.03
N PRO A 21 -7.48 3.48 9.04
CA PRO A 21 -7.27 4.91 9.22
C PRO A 21 -8.14 5.54 10.31
N PHE A 22 -9.29 4.97 10.68
CA PHE A 22 -10.11 5.49 11.78
C PHE A 22 -9.42 5.30 13.14
N VAL A 23 -8.69 4.19 13.29
CA VAL A 23 -7.94 3.91 14.53
C VAL A 23 -6.82 4.95 14.75
N THR A 24 -6.24 5.45 13.65
CA THR A 24 -5.13 6.43 13.71
C THR A 24 -5.59 7.88 13.66
N MET A 25 -6.83 8.18 13.24
CA MET A 25 -7.35 9.55 13.10
C MET A 25 -7.58 10.27 14.43
N HIS A 26 -7.67 9.55 15.55
CA HIS A 26 -7.77 10.17 16.87
C HIS A 26 -6.48 10.88 17.32
N ILE A 27 -5.37 10.63 16.62
CA ILE A 27 -4.11 11.31 16.82
C ILE A 27 -3.73 11.96 15.48
N PRO A 28 -4.08 13.23 15.22
CA PRO A 28 -3.97 13.88 13.90
C PRO A 28 -2.58 13.78 13.28
N PHE A 29 -1.54 13.87 14.10
CA PHE A 29 -0.16 13.79 13.66
C PHE A 29 0.24 12.35 13.21
N LEU A 30 -0.18 11.33 13.95
CA LEU A 30 0.18 9.93 13.67
C LEU A 30 -0.60 9.35 12.47
N GLY A 31 -1.83 9.77 12.24
CA GLY A 31 -2.66 9.27 11.14
C GLY A 31 -2.04 9.52 9.75
N VAL A 32 -1.47 10.71 9.57
CA VAL A 32 -0.78 11.07 8.33
C VAL A 32 0.56 10.33 8.20
N MET A 33 1.30 10.20 9.30
CA MET A 33 2.64 9.60 9.33
C MET A 33 2.63 8.08 9.20
N LEU A 34 1.61 7.38 9.68
CA LEU A 34 1.57 5.91 9.69
C LEU A 34 1.02 5.30 8.39
N SER A 35 0.33 6.10 7.57
CA SER A 35 -0.21 5.66 6.27
C SER A 35 -0.84 4.25 6.31
N PRO A 36 -1.83 4.00 7.19
CA PRO A 36 -2.27 2.64 7.52
C PRO A 36 -2.88 1.87 6.35
N MET A 37 -3.35 2.54 5.31
CA MET A 37 -3.89 1.92 4.09
C MET A 37 -2.84 1.17 3.26
N HIS A 38 -1.55 1.53 3.41
CA HIS A 38 -0.47 0.91 2.65
C HIS A 38 -0.25 -0.55 3.05
N ILE A 39 -0.45 -0.88 4.34
CA ILE A 39 -0.26 -2.24 4.89
C ILE A 39 -1.21 -3.24 4.23
N PRO A 40 -2.54 -3.03 4.21
CA PRO A 40 -3.47 -3.95 3.52
C PRO A 40 -3.21 -4.05 2.03
N SER A 41 -2.80 -2.96 1.35
CA SER A 41 -2.49 -2.98 -0.07
C SER A 41 -1.29 -3.88 -0.37
N LEU A 42 -0.17 -3.71 0.35
CA LEU A 42 1.00 -4.57 0.24
C LEU A 42 0.66 -6.04 0.56
N LEU A 43 -0.05 -6.30 1.67
CA LEU A 43 -0.47 -7.64 2.06
C LEU A 43 -1.37 -8.29 1.01
N THR A 44 -2.23 -7.52 0.34
CA THR A 44 -3.05 -8.06 -0.76
C THR A 44 -2.18 -8.59 -1.89
N GLY A 45 -1.12 -7.88 -2.27
CA GLY A 45 -0.16 -8.37 -3.25
C GLY A 45 0.49 -9.68 -2.81
N PHE A 46 1.01 -9.73 -1.59
CA PHE A 46 1.64 -10.95 -1.04
C PHE A 46 0.68 -12.14 -0.97
N LEU A 47 -0.55 -11.93 -0.54
CA LEU A 47 -1.52 -13.01 -0.28
C LEU A 47 -2.33 -13.41 -1.52
N CYS A 48 -2.78 -12.42 -2.29
CA CYS A 48 -3.73 -12.62 -3.39
C CYS A 48 -3.09 -12.55 -4.77
N GLY A 49 -1.84 -12.07 -4.87
CA GLY A 49 -1.11 -11.94 -6.13
C GLY A 49 -1.29 -10.57 -6.80
N PRO A 50 -0.58 -10.36 -7.94
CA PRO A 50 -0.42 -9.03 -8.52
C PRO A 50 -1.73 -8.41 -9.02
N ALA A 51 -2.60 -9.17 -9.66
CA ALA A 51 -3.83 -8.65 -10.24
C ALA A 51 -4.81 -8.11 -9.18
N LEU A 52 -5.05 -8.88 -8.10
CA LEU A 52 -5.89 -8.43 -7.00
C LEU A 52 -5.20 -7.34 -6.17
N GLY A 53 -3.88 -7.42 -6.00
CA GLY A 53 -3.10 -6.37 -5.35
C GLY A 53 -3.22 -5.03 -6.06
N LEU A 54 -3.10 -5.03 -7.40
CA LEU A 54 -3.30 -3.83 -8.21
C LEU A 54 -4.72 -3.28 -8.07
N LEU A 55 -5.73 -4.14 -8.27
CA LEU A 55 -7.13 -3.73 -8.26
C LEU A 55 -7.54 -3.13 -6.92
N ILE A 56 -7.24 -3.84 -5.82
CA ILE A 56 -7.61 -3.41 -4.48
C ILE A 56 -6.82 -2.17 -4.06
N GLY A 57 -5.51 -2.13 -4.37
CA GLY A 57 -4.69 -0.96 -4.11
C GLY A 57 -5.20 0.28 -4.83
N PHE A 58 -5.67 0.14 -6.07
CA PHE A 58 -6.23 1.25 -6.83
C PHE A 58 -7.58 1.72 -6.28
N ILE A 59 -8.49 0.79 -6.00
CA ILE A 59 -9.85 1.12 -5.57
C ILE A 59 -9.88 1.68 -4.13
N MET A 60 -9.03 1.18 -3.24
CA MET A 60 -9.07 1.46 -1.81
C MET A 60 -9.07 2.95 -1.46
N PRO A 61 -8.13 3.80 -1.91
CA PRO A 61 -8.12 5.22 -1.55
C PRO A 61 -9.24 6.00 -2.22
N LEU A 62 -9.66 5.61 -3.44
CA LEU A 62 -10.78 6.24 -4.13
C LEU A 62 -12.09 5.98 -3.41
N LEU A 63 -12.36 4.71 -3.08
CA LEU A 63 -13.56 4.32 -2.36
C LEU A 63 -13.62 5.01 -0.98
N ARG A 64 -12.48 5.07 -0.28
CA ARG A 64 -12.40 5.76 1.00
C ARG A 64 -12.68 7.27 0.87
N SER A 65 -12.13 7.91 -0.16
CA SER A 65 -12.39 9.32 -0.44
C SER A 65 -13.88 9.59 -0.70
N ILE A 66 -14.54 8.72 -1.47
CA ILE A 66 -15.97 8.85 -1.80
C ILE A 66 -16.84 8.62 -0.56
N LEU A 67 -16.55 7.60 0.25
CA LEU A 67 -17.40 7.22 1.38
C LEU A 67 -17.19 8.09 2.62
N PHE A 68 -15.96 8.55 2.86
CA PHE A 68 -15.59 9.23 4.10
C PHE A 68 -15.01 10.64 3.88
N GLY A 69 -14.93 11.11 2.63
CA GLY A 69 -14.39 12.43 2.30
C GLY A 69 -12.89 12.60 2.52
N MET A 70 -12.20 11.55 2.96
CA MET A 70 -10.75 11.61 3.26
C MET A 70 -10.04 10.33 2.79
N PRO A 71 -8.87 10.46 2.12
CA PRO A 71 -8.18 11.69 1.72
C PRO A 71 -8.96 12.49 0.66
N ALA A 72 -8.65 13.79 0.49
CA ALA A 72 -9.26 14.61 -0.56
C ALA A 72 -9.14 13.90 -1.91
N PHE A 73 -10.24 13.84 -2.69
CA PHE A 73 -10.30 13.04 -3.90
C PHE A 73 -9.20 13.42 -4.89
N TYR A 74 -9.07 14.71 -5.15
CA TYR A 74 -8.04 15.25 -6.02
C TYR A 74 -7.19 16.30 -5.28
N PRO A 75 -5.89 16.25 -5.36
CA PRO A 75 -5.02 15.28 -6.04
C PRO A 75 -4.64 14.06 -5.18
N ASN A 76 -5.05 14.01 -3.90
CA ASN A 76 -4.50 13.09 -2.91
C ASN A 76 -4.92 11.63 -3.14
N ALA A 77 -6.24 11.35 -3.17
CA ALA A 77 -6.74 9.99 -3.35
C ALA A 77 -6.32 9.41 -4.70
N MET A 78 -6.31 10.22 -5.75
CA MET A 78 -5.87 9.80 -7.08
C MET A 78 -4.39 9.42 -7.10
N SER A 79 -3.50 10.26 -6.56
CA SER A 79 -2.07 9.92 -6.49
C SER A 79 -1.80 8.69 -5.62
N MET A 80 -2.52 8.55 -4.50
CA MET A 80 -2.46 7.37 -3.64
C MET A 80 -2.99 6.12 -4.35
N ALA A 81 -3.98 6.23 -5.21
CA ALA A 81 -4.52 5.08 -5.95
C ALA A 81 -3.44 4.44 -6.84
N PHE A 82 -2.68 5.23 -7.57
CA PHE A 82 -1.57 4.74 -8.38
C PHE A 82 -0.42 4.19 -7.53
N GLU A 83 -0.11 4.83 -6.41
CA GLU A 83 0.89 4.36 -5.45
C GLU A 83 0.52 2.99 -4.88
N LEU A 84 -0.68 2.86 -4.30
CA LEU A 84 -1.13 1.64 -3.66
C LEU A 84 -1.36 0.50 -4.68
N ALA A 85 -1.81 0.83 -5.88
CA ALA A 85 -1.88 -0.13 -6.98
C ALA A 85 -0.50 -0.69 -7.32
N THR A 86 0.50 0.18 -7.40
CA THR A 86 1.90 -0.22 -7.64
C THR A 86 2.43 -1.09 -6.50
N TYR A 87 2.16 -0.73 -5.24
CA TYR A 87 2.53 -1.54 -4.08
C TYR A 87 1.94 -2.94 -4.15
N GLY A 88 0.64 -3.05 -4.39
CA GLY A 88 -0.05 -4.34 -4.49
C GLY A 88 0.40 -5.17 -5.70
N PHE A 89 0.60 -4.51 -6.85
CA PHE A 89 1.08 -5.20 -8.05
C PHE A 89 2.50 -5.71 -7.89
N VAL A 90 3.44 -4.83 -7.55
CA VAL A 90 4.86 -5.16 -7.48
C VAL A 90 5.14 -6.18 -6.38
N SER A 91 4.55 -6.01 -5.19
CA SER A 91 4.70 -6.98 -4.11
C SER A 91 4.19 -8.35 -4.50
N GLY A 92 3.03 -8.41 -5.14
CA GLY A 92 2.47 -9.65 -5.66
C GLY A 92 3.33 -10.26 -6.77
N PHE A 93 3.76 -9.46 -7.74
CA PHE A 93 4.53 -9.92 -8.88
C PHE A 93 5.89 -10.49 -8.47
N ILE A 94 6.65 -9.79 -7.66
CA ILE A 94 7.97 -10.23 -7.22
C ILE A 94 7.83 -11.44 -6.28
N TYR A 95 6.95 -11.36 -5.29
CA TYR A 95 6.81 -12.42 -4.29
C TYR A 95 6.39 -13.75 -4.90
N HIS A 96 5.44 -13.75 -5.83
CA HIS A 96 4.93 -14.97 -6.45
C HIS A 96 5.88 -15.57 -7.51
N ARG A 97 6.91 -14.83 -7.93
CA ARG A 97 7.91 -15.32 -8.86
C ARG A 97 9.03 -16.13 -8.18
N TRP A 98 9.18 -15.98 -6.86
CA TRP A 98 10.18 -16.72 -6.12
C TRP A 98 9.70 -18.14 -5.78
N LYS A 99 10.50 -19.16 -6.15
CA LYS A 99 10.19 -20.57 -5.86
C LYS A 99 10.31 -20.91 -4.36
N THR A 100 11.15 -20.19 -3.62
CA THR A 100 11.39 -20.38 -2.19
C THR A 100 11.20 -19.05 -1.47
N GLN A 101 10.54 -19.09 -0.31
CA GLN A 101 10.19 -17.89 0.42
C GLN A 101 11.04 -17.77 1.69
N ASN A 102 11.95 -16.80 1.70
CA ASN A 102 12.79 -16.43 2.82
C ASN A 102 12.51 -15.00 3.26
N LEU A 103 12.72 -14.69 4.53
CA LEU A 103 12.59 -13.33 5.07
C LEU A 103 13.36 -12.30 4.24
N LYS A 104 14.55 -12.63 3.76
CA LYS A 104 15.33 -11.74 2.88
C LYS A 104 14.58 -11.35 1.62
N LYS A 105 13.84 -12.30 1.00
CA LYS A 105 13.05 -12.05 -0.21
C LYS A 105 11.81 -11.21 0.09
N VAL A 106 11.21 -11.38 1.27
CA VAL A 106 10.11 -10.52 1.73
C VAL A 106 10.59 -9.08 1.87
N TYR A 107 11.72 -8.86 2.54
CA TYR A 107 12.30 -7.51 2.67
C TYR A 107 12.67 -6.90 1.32
N LEU A 108 13.30 -7.66 0.43
CA LEU A 108 13.65 -7.19 -0.90
C LEU A 108 12.39 -6.79 -1.68
N THR A 109 11.35 -7.63 -1.64
CA THR A 109 10.07 -7.36 -2.29
C THR A 109 9.43 -6.09 -1.74
N LEU A 110 9.44 -5.91 -0.41
CA LEU A 110 8.91 -4.72 0.26
C LEU A 110 9.65 -3.46 -0.19
N LEU A 111 10.98 -3.46 -0.10
CA LEU A 111 11.80 -2.30 -0.45
C LEU A 111 11.61 -1.90 -1.91
N VAL A 112 11.62 -2.87 -2.85
CA VAL A 112 11.39 -2.59 -4.27
C VAL A 112 9.97 -2.06 -4.51
N SER A 113 8.96 -2.67 -3.88
CA SER A 113 7.56 -2.22 -4.02
C SER A 113 7.38 -0.80 -3.50
N MET A 114 7.95 -0.49 -2.33
CA MET A 114 7.87 0.83 -1.71
C MET A 114 8.60 1.89 -2.55
N LEU A 115 9.77 1.56 -3.06
CA LEU A 115 10.52 2.48 -3.92
C LEU A 115 9.76 2.79 -5.21
N LEU A 116 9.30 1.76 -5.93
CA LEU A 116 8.56 1.94 -7.17
C LEU A 116 7.23 2.67 -6.94
N GLY A 117 6.50 2.35 -5.89
CA GLY A 117 5.27 3.06 -5.58
C GLY A 117 5.51 4.53 -5.25
N ARG A 118 6.60 4.88 -4.55
CA ARG A 118 6.98 6.28 -4.29
C ARG A 118 7.34 7.03 -5.57
N ILE A 119 8.02 6.38 -6.49
CA ILE A 119 8.31 6.98 -7.81
C ILE A 119 7.01 7.26 -8.56
N ILE A 120 6.10 6.28 -8.63
CA ILE A 120 4.80 6.45 -9.30
C ILE A 120 3.95 7.52 -8.61
N TRP A 121 3.90 7.54 -7.27
CA TRP A 121 3.23 8.61 -6.52
C TRP A 121 3.80 9.99 -6.89
N GLY A 122 5.12 10.10 -6.95
CA GLY A 122 5.78 11.35 -7.32
C GLY A 122 5.40 11.82 -8.72
N ILE A 123 5.48 10.93 -9.71
CA ILE A 123 5.12 11.23 -11.09
C ILE A 123 3.65 11.67 -11.17
N THR A 124 2.73 10.91 -10.60
CA THR A 124 1.31 11.23 -10.62
C THR A 124 1.01 12.53 -9.88
N ARG A 125 1.72 12.82 -8.79
CA ARG A 125 1.57 14.08 -8.04
C ARG A 125 2.01 15.28 -8.88
N VAL A 126 3.15 15.20 -9.56
CA VAL A 126 3.65 16.26 -10.46
C VAL A 126 2.65 16.53 -11.57
N VAL A 127 2.16 15.49 -12.24
CA VAL A 127 1.17 15.63 -13.32
C VAL A 127 -0.12 16.29 -12.80
N MET A 128 -0.63 15.86 -11.67
CA MET A 128 -1.89 16.39 -11.11
C MET A 128 -1.76 17.83 -10.65
N LEU A 129 -0.66 18.19 -10.00
CA LEU A 129 -0.40 19.59 -9.61
C LEU A 129 -0.20 20.49 -10.83
N GLY A 130 0.46 19.98 -11.87
CA GLY A 130 0.59 20.71 -13.14
C GLY A 130 -0.77 21.01 -13.79
N MET A 131 -1.71 20.06 -13.74
CA MET A 131 -3.09 20.28 -14.23
C MET A 131 -3.85 21.33 -13.40
N MET A 132 -3.53 21.48 -12.12
CA MET A 132 -4.11 22.52 -11.24
C MET A 132 -3.41 23.88 -11.38
N LYS A 133 -2.38 23.99 -12.22
CA LYS A 133 -1.53 25.19 -12.33
C LYS A 133 -0.90 25.61 -10.99
N THR A 134 -0.76 24.67 -10.05
CA THR A 134 -0.07 24.91 -8.78
C THR A 134 1.41 24.63 -8.94
N PRO A 135 2.31 25.51 -8.46
CA PRO A 135 3.74 25.30 -8.61
C PRO A 135 4.18 24.04 -7.86
N PHE A 136 4.92 23.17 -8.56
CA PHE A 136 5.56 22.01 -7.94
C PHE A 136 6.78 22.47 -7.12
N SER A 137 6.82 22.05 -5.86
CA SER A 137 7.98 22.31 -4.98
C SER A 137 8.71 21.01 -4.67
N TRP A 138 9.97 20.94 -5.05
CA TRP A 138 10.84 19.81 -4.68
C TRP A 138 10.97 19.62 -3.17
N GLN A 139 10.96 20.72 -2.41
CA GLN A 139 11.03 20.67 -0.94
C GLN A 139 9.80 19.96 -0.35
N ILE A 140 8.60 20.32 -0.83
CA ILE A 140 7.36 19.67 -0.39
C ILE A 140 7.34 18.19 -0.82
N PHE A 141 7.81 17.89 -2.02
CA PHE A 141 7.87 16.53 -2.53
C PHE A 141 8.76 15.62 -1.65
N ILE A 142 9.97 16.08 -1.33
CA ILE A 142 10.91 15.34 -0.48
C ILE A 142 10.35 15.23 0.95
N ALA A 143 9.79 16.30 1.49
CA ALA A 143 9.21 16.30 2.83
C ALA A 143 8.04 15.32 2.96
N ASP A 144 7.08 15.37 2.05
CA ASP A 144 5.88 14.53 2.09
C ASP A 144 6.15 13.09 1.62
N GLY A 145 6.96 12.94 0.57
CA GLY A 145 7.24 11.64 -0.02
C GLY A 145 8.19 10.76 0.79
N PHE A 146 9.14 11.37 1.49
CA PHE A 146 10.21 10.63 2.17
C PHE A 146 10.26 10.91 3.66
N ILE A 147 10.40 12.16 4.10
CA ILE A 147 10.66 12.47 5.51
C ILE A 147 9.44 12.12 6.38
N ARG A 148 8.26 12.56 5.99
CA ARG A 148 7.02 12.25 6.73
C ARG A 148 6.60 10.79 6.61
N ALA A 149 7.10 10.06 5.61
CA ALA A 149 6.79 8.66 5.40
C ALA A 149 7.71 7.70 6.19
N ILE A 150 8.82 8.18 6.77
CA ILE A 150 9.78 7.33 7.52
C ILE A 150 9.09 6.46 8.58
N PRO A 151 8.21 6.99 9.44
CA PRO A 151 7.54 6.17 10.46
C PRO A 151 6.66 5.07 9.84
N ALA A 152 5.96 5.37 8.75
CA ALA A 152 5.17 4.37 8.04
C ALA A 152 6.05 3.27 7.42
N ILE A 153 7.17 3.66 6.83
CA ILE A 153 8.13 2.72 6.23
C ILE A 153 8.67 1.76 7.29
N ILE A 154 9.10 2.28 8.44
CA ILE A 154 9.61 1.48 9.56
C ILE A 154 8.52 0.52 10.07
N LEU A 155 7.31 1.02 10.29
CA LEU A 155 6.19 0.21 10.73
C LEU A 155 5.88 -0.93 9.73
N GLN A 156 5.87 -0.64 8.43
CA GLN A 156 5.60 -1.61 7.38
C GLN A 156 6.70 -2.67 7.29
N LEU A 157 7.97 -2.27 7.42
CA LEU A 157 9.11 -3.20 7.42
C LEU A 157 9.13 -4.14 8.63
N ILE A 158 8.52 -3.76 9.74
CA ILE A 158 8.39 -4.62 10.92
C ILE A 158 7.12 -5.47 10.83
N LEU A 159 5.99 -4.83 10.58
CA LEU A 159 4.68 -5.47 10.70
C LEU A 159 4.40 -6.46 9.57
N ILE A 160 4.75 -6.14 8.32
CA ILE A 160 4.43 -7.01 7.18
C ILE A 160 5.22 -8.33 7.24
N PRO A 161 6.54 -8.36 7.45
CA PRO A 161 7.26 -9.62 7.62
C PRO A 161 6.78 -10.43 8.82
N PHE A 162 6.43 -9.76 9.93
CA PHE A 162 5.87 -10.43 11.11
C PHE A 162 4.54 -11.11 10.80
N ILE A 163 3.61 -10.41 10.14
CA ILE A 163 2.32 -11.00 9.73
C ILE A 163 2.53 -12.16 8.77
N LEU A 164 3.39 -12.01 7.77
CA LEU A 164 3.67 -13.07 6.80
C LEU A 164 4.32 -14.30 7.47
N ASP A 165 5.22 -14.12 8.43
CA ASP A 165 5.79 -15.24 9.20
C ASP A 165 4.70 -15.99 9.98
N ARG A 166 3.80 -15.26 10.66
CA ARG A 166 2.68 -15.86 11.39
C ARG A 166 1.71 -16.62 10.49
N LEU A 167 1.37 -16.03 9.34
CA LEU A 167 0.50 -16.68 8.35
C LEU A 167 1.18 -17.90 7.70
N ASN A 168 2.49 -17.88 7.54
CA ASN A 168 3.25 -19.03 7.04
C ASN A 168 3.24 -20.18 8.06
N LYS A 169 3.48 -19.89 9.33
CA LYS A 169 3.41 -20.88 10.42
C LYS A 169 2.01 -21.47 10.60
N ALA A 170 0.97 -20.69 10.32
CA ALA A 170 -0.42 -21.13 10.33
C ALA A 170 -0.84 -21.89 9.05
N HIS A 171 0.06 -22.16 8.12
CA HIS A 171 -0.20 -22.81 6.83
C HIS A 171 -1.29 -22.14 5.98
N ILE A 172 -1.49 -20.84 6.15
CA ILE A 172 -2.50 -20.05 5.42
C ILE A 172 -1.94 -19.55 4.10
N LEU A 173 -0.63 -19.37 4.00
CA LEU A 173 0.00 -18.88 2.77
C LEU A 173 -0.11 -19.91 1.64
N PRO A 174 -0.35 -19.44 0.39
CA PRO A 174 -0.58 -20.32 -0.75
C PRO A 174 0.66 -21.08 -1.23
N TYR A 175 1.82 -20.82 -0.66
CA TYR A 175 3.10 -21.35 -1.13
C TYR A 175 3.88 -21.99 0.01
N LYS A 176 4.21 -23.26 -0.17
CA LYS A 176 5.27 -23.98 0.54
C LYS A 176 6.56 -23.86 -0.23
#